data_ea3b981fdd659c63c0462c37255bf864
#
_entry.id   ea3b981fdd659c63c0462c37255bf864
#
_cell.length_a   1.000
_cell.length_b   1.000
_cell.length_c   1.000
_cell.angle_alpha   90.00
_cell.angle_beta   90.00
_cell.angle_gamma   90.00
#
_symmetry.space_group_name_H-M   'P 1'
#
loop_
_entity.id
_entity.type
_entity.pdbx_description
1 polymer ?
#
loop_
_entity_poly.entity_id
_entity_poly.type
_entity_poly.pdbx_seq_one_letter_code
_entity_poly.pdbx_strand_id
1 'polypeptide(L)'
;MVSHLFYYQLALLALVWLFVMLHVAESRRGAPIPPTATPIKPKSKRSNEPKPFNGLTQKPHCALCARETAHPKAPPPVPPDPMAPTHRRPREVDTSMHFCPHNDCDYRGWLGLGNLRANGHPSGGPWRQFYCTSCKGYFLETHGTLFHGKQAAVELIVRVLACLAEGLGIRATARVFEVDANTVLQWLVEAAEHLRAFSRYFLCEVHVEQVQLDELYAVLRDLKAGEISDEEAIVRLERAPYWVWTAMDPKSKLVLVVDIGTRTLAMAQRVVHQLVQVLAPGCVPLFLTDGFKEYGTAILTHCGHWRQPERRRDKGPRPKPRWMPLPHLLYAQVVKTVRRRRLIGVKHRVVFGTLDRVNQVLAACGWQINTAFVERLNLDIRQRVAAVGRRVNTLCQGAEGLLDQLVLFQTYHNFVVPHASLRQPLQVPEPTNGSGSAKVWQPCTPAMAAGLTDHVWSLKEVLLLRVPPWPQPQVR
;
A
#
# COMPACT_ATOMS: atom_id res chain seq x y z
N MET A 1 8.06 28.61 -41.51
CA MET A 1 7.12 27.48 -41.78
C MET A 1 6.67 26.70 -40.55
N VAL A 2 7.38 26.70 -39.44
CA VAL A 2 6.98 25.95 -38.20
C VAL A 2 5.83 26.62 -37.42
N SER A 3 5.69 27.95 -37.54
CA SER A 3 4.66 28.73 -36.82
C SER A 3 3.22 28.47 -37.31
N HIS A 4 3.00 28.24 -38.59
CA HIS A 4 1.67 28.02 -39.15
C HIS A 4 1.07 26.66 -38.80
N LEU A 5 1.90 25.62 -38.66
CA LEU A 5 1.45 24.27 -38.28
C LEU A 5 0.91 24.23 -36.82
N PHE A 6 1.51 25.01 -35.95
CA PHE A 6 1.10 25.08 -34.53
C PHE A 6 -0.25 25.79 -34.39
N TYR A 7 -0.53 26.83 -35.15
CA TYR A 7 -1.83 27.52 -35.17
C TYR A 7 -2.93 26.65 -35.76
N TYR A 8 -2.63 25.84 -36.78
CA TYR A 8 -3.57 24.88 -37.36
C TYR A 8 -3.95 23.77 -36.38
N GLN A 9 -3.01 23.25 -35.60
CA GLN A 9 -3.30 22.25 -34.58
C GLN A 9 -4.11 22.81 -33.42
N LEU A 10 -3.88 24.04 -32.99
CA LEU A 10 -4.70 24.72 -31.99
C LEU A 10 -6.13 25.02 -32.47
N ALA A 11 -6.30 25.40 -33.72
CA ALA A 11 -7.60 25.64 -34.34
C ALA A 11 -8.40 24.33 -34.48
N LEU A 12 -7.77 23.22 -34.86
CA LEU A 12 -8.40 21.90 -34.94
C LEU A 12 -8.84 21.39 -33.57
N LEU A 13 -8.04 21.57 -32.53
CA LEU A 13 -8.39 21.23 -31.16
C LEU A 13 -9.55 22.09 -30.62
N ALA A 14 -9.60 23.35 -30.98
CA ALA A 14 -10.71 24.25 -30.63
C ALA A 14 -12.03 23.83 -31.31
N LEU A 15 -11.98 23.43 -32.59
CA LEU A 15 -13.14 22.95 -33.35
C LEU A 15 -13.67 21.63 -32.80
N VAL A 16 -12.80 20.69 -32.48
CA VAL A 16 -13.19 19.39 -31.86
C VAL A 16 -13.83 19.67 -30.49
N TRP A 17 -13.32 20.63 -29.73
CA TRP A 17 -13.86 21.00 -28.42
C TRP A 17 -15.22 21.67 -28.52
N LEU A 18 -15.43 22.51 -29.54
CA LEU A 18 -16.71 23.15 -29.83
C LEU A 18 -17.77 22.12 -30.24
N PHE A 19 -17.36 21.13 -31.06
CA PHE A 19 -18.25 20.04 -31.52
C PHE A 19 -18.72 19.16 -30.36
N VAL A 20 -17.81 18.79 -29.44
CA VAL A 20 -18.14 18.03 -28.23
C VAL A 20 -19.08 18.81 -27.32
N MET A 21 -18.90 20.12 -27.18
CA MET A 21 -19.76 20.96 -26.34
C MET A 21 -21.15 21.18 -26.95
N LEU A 22 -21.27 21.26 -28.26
CA LEU A 22 -22.57 21.34 -28.96
C LEU A 22 -23.35 20.02 -28.85
N HIS A 23 -22.67 18.88 -28.96
CA HIS A 23 -23.31 17.56 -28.82
C HIS A 23 -23.81 17.27 -27.41
N VAL A 24 -23.06 17.72 -26.39
CA VAL A 24 -23.47 17.63 -24.96
C VAL A 24 -24.65 18.57 -24.66
N ALA A 25 -24.76 19.69 -25.35
CA ALA A 25 -25.87 20.61 -25.19
C ALA A 25 -27.17 20.10 -25.86
N GLU A 26 -27.06 19.40 -27.00
CA GLU A 26 -28.20 18.77 -27.70
C GLU A 26 -28.73 17.55 -26.95
N SER A 27 -27.89 16.75 -26.35
CA SER A 27 -28.26 15.57 -25.55
C SER A 27 -29.05 15.93 -24.28
N ARG A 28 -29.08 17.21 -23.86
CA ARG A 28 -29.89 17.68 -22.71
C ARG A 28 -31.27 18.21 -23.06
N ARG A 29 -31.65 18.25 -24.33
CA ARG A 29 -32.97 18.68 -24.77
C ARG A 29 -33.75 17.47 -25.30
N GLY A 30 -34.48 16.79 -24.43
CA GLY A 30 -35.51 15.88 -24.86
C GLY A 30 -35.48 14.46 -24.30
N ALA A 31 -35.96 14.31 -23.07
CA ALA A 31 -36.52 13.07 -22.61
C ALA A 31 -37.92 13.37 -22.03
N PRO A 32 -39.01 12.75 -22.52
CA PRO A 32 -40.35 12.92 -21.97
C PRO A 32 -40.45 12.20 -20.63
N ILE A 33 -41.15 12.84 -19.70
CA ILE A 33 -41.48 12.32 -18.36
C ILE A 33 -42.43 11.13 -18.51
N PRO A 34 -42.15 9.94 -17.96
CA PRO A 34 -43.10 8.83 -17.96
C PRO A 34 -44.22 9.06 -16.94
N PRO A 35 -45.45 8.52 -17.18
CA PRO A 35 -46.62 8.76 -16.36
C PRO A 35 -46.52 8.12 -14.97
N THR A 36 -47.08 8.80 -14.00
CA THR A 36 -47.20 8.48 -12.59
C THR A 36 -47.71 7.04 -12.33
N ALA A 37 -46.92 6.27 -11.63
CA ALA A 37 -47.32 4.93 -11.14
C ALA A 37 -48.24 5.05 -9.93
N THR A 38 -49.31 4.28 -9.91
CA THR A 38 -50.30 4.08 -8.88
C THR A 38 -49.68 3.55 -7.57
N PRO A 39 -50.18 3.95 -6.40
CA PRO A 39 -49.61 3.55 -5.11
C PRO A 39 -49.91 2.07 -4.78
N ILE A 40 -48.86 1.28 -4.57
CA ILE A 40 -48.92 -0.09 -4.09
C ILE A 40 -49.13 -0.08 -2.59
N LYS A 41 -50.20 -0.75 -2.09
CA LYS A 41 -50.48 -0.94 -0.67
C LYS A 41 -49.31 -1.66 0.05
N PRO A 42 -48.94 -1.25 1.28
CA PRO A 42 -47.85 -1.89 2.01
C PRO A 42 -48.26 -3.27 2.52
N LYS A 43 -47.50 -4.31 2.13
CA LYS A 43 -47.57 -5.64 2.78
C LYS A 43 -46.96 -5.56 4.17
N SER A 44 -47.68 -6.19 5.13
CA SER A 44 -47.37 -6.31 6.54
C SER A 44 -45.90 -6.72 6.80
N LYS A 45 -45.23 -5.94 7.63
CA LYS A 45 -43.90 -6.24 8.17
C LYS A 45 -43.93 -7.49 9.04
N ARG A 46 -43.29 -8.58 8.61
CA ARG A 46 -42.74 -9.57 9.53
C ARG A 46 -41.58 -8.93 10.28
N SER A 47 -41.70 -8.87 11.58
CA SER A 47 -40.64 -8.43 12.50
C SER A 47 -39.49 -9.43 12.49
N ASN A 48 -38.45 -9.14 11.74
CA ASN A 48 -37.13 -9.73 11.96
C ASN A 48 -36.40 -8.81 12.95
N GLU A 49 -36.63 -9.04 14.24
CA GLU A 49 -35.69 -8.51 15.24
C GLU A 49 -34.34 -9.18 15.03
N PRO A 50 -33.25 -8.41 14.87
CA PRO A 50 -31.92 -8.99 14.89
C PRO A 50 -31.67 -9.50 16.31
N LYS A 51 -31.36 -10.80 16.44
CA LYS A 51 -30.89 -11.38 17.68
C LYS A 51 -29.77 -10.55 18.27
N PRO A 52 -29.76 -10.27 19.60
CA PRO A 52 -28.69 -9.50 20.21
C PRO A 52 -27.36 -10.25 20.02
N PHE A 53 -26.41 -9.60 19.38
CA PHE A 53 -25.04 -10.09 19.25
C PHE A 53 -24.37 -9.92 20.62
N ASN A 54 -24.57 -10.95 21.50
CA ASN A 54 -23.86 -11.05 22.77
C ASN A 54 -22.42 -11.45 22.48
N GLY A 55 -21.51 -10.55 22.64
CA GLY A 55 -20.10 -10.85 22.68
C GLY A 55 -19.20 -9.91 21.87
N LEU A 56 -19.07 -8.68 22.31
CA LEU A 56 -17.93 -7.85 21.91
C LEU A 56 -17.54 -6.91 23.05
N THR A 57 -17.11 -7.51 24.17
CA THR A 57 -16.14 -6.91 25.08
C THR A 57 -14.71 -7.40 24.78
N GLN A 58 -14.43 -7.86 23.56
CA GLN A 58 -13.08 -8.16 23.12
C GLN A 58 -12.56 -7.01 22.27
N LYS A 59 -11.37 -6.52 22.69
CA LYS A 59 -10.54 -5.60 21.92
C LYS A 59 -10.53 -6.05 20.45
N PRO A 60 -10.56 -5.15 19.45
CA PRO A 60 -10.37 -5.55 18.07
C PRO A 60 -8.96 -6.12 17.92
N HIS A 61 -8.82 -7.43 18.07
CA HIS A 61 -7.62 -8.14 17.69
C HIS A 61 -7.53 -8.04 16.14
N CYS A 62 -6.38 -7.60 15.67
CA CYS A 62 -5.99 -7.71 14.28
C CYS A 62 -6.36 -9.11 13.77
N ALA A 63 -7.11 -9.24 12.67
CA ALA A 63 -7.49 -10.55 12.12
C ALA A 63 -6.26 -11.36 11.65
N LEU A 64 -5.11 -10.72 11.43
CA LEU A 64 -3.81 -11.36 11.27
C LEU A 64 -3.23 -11.83 12.61
N CYS A 65 -3.51 -11.09 13.70
CA CYS A 65 -3.15 -11.49 15.06
C CYS A 65 -4.23 -12.38 15.71
N ALA A 66 -5.48 -12.37 15.25
CA ALA A 66 -6.59 -13.17 15.76
C ALA A 66 -6.73 -14.56 15.13
N ARG A 67 -5.82 -14.97 14.26
CA ARG A 67 -5.48 -16.38 14.21
C ARG A 67 -4.57 -16.66 15.41
N GLU A 68 -5.17 -16.79 16.58
CA GLU A 68 -4.68 -17.63 17.67
C GLU A 68 -4.70 -19.12 17.24
N THR A 69 -4.07 -19.44 16.13
CA THR A 69 -3.31 -20.67 16.06
C THR A 69 -2.18 -20.43 17.03
N ALA A 70 -2.19 -21.09 18.18
CA ALA A 70 -1.12 -21.02 19.16
C ALA A 70 0.21 -20.99 18.41
N HIS A 71 0.94 -19.85 18.50
CA HIS A 71 2.24 -19.75 17.85
C HIS A 71 3.06 -20.92 18.37
N PRO A 72 3.64 -21.76 17.52
CA PRO A 72 4.45 -22.85 17.98
C PRO A 72 5.55 -22.24 18.88
N LYS A 73 5.78 -22.84 20.06
CA LYS A 73 6.88 -22.40 20.92
C LYS A 73 8.17 -22.51 20.13
N ALA A 74 9.00 -21.46 20.13
CA ALA A 74 10.30 -21.51 19.51
C ALA A 74 11.11 -22.66 20.10
N PRO A 75 11.71 -23.53 19.29
CA PRO A 75 12.61 -24.56 19.80
C PRO A 75 13.82 -23.88 20.47
N PRO A 76 14.48 -24.54 21.44
CA PRO A 76 15.66 -23.97 22.07
C PRO A 76 16.78 -23.78 21.01
N PRO A 77 17.62 -22.73 21.18
CA PRO A 77 18.81 -22.55 20.32
C PRO A 77 19.69 -23.81 20.33
N VAL A 78 20.27 -24.11 19.17
CA VAL A 78 21.24 -25.23 19.09
C VAL A 78 22.49 -24.81 19.86
N PRO A 79 22.95 -25.59 20.88
CA PRO A 79 24.17 -25.28 21.59
C PRO A 79 25.38 -25.28 20.66
N PRO A 80 26.40 -24.42 20.87
CA PRO A 80 27.61 -24.44 20.09
C PRO A 80 28.27 -25.81 20.17
N ASP A 81 28.71 -26.36 19.01
CA ASP A 81 29.34 -27.65 18.91
C ASP A 81 30.73 -27.60 19.58
N PRO A 82 30.97 -28.30 20.73
CA PRO A 82 32.23 -28.22 21.46
C PRO A 82 33.42 -28.86 20.76
N MET A 83 33.21 -29.59 19.67
CA MET A 83 34.20 -30.39 18.93
C MET A 83 34.29 -30.05 17.46
N ALA A 84 34.09 -28.80 17.06
CA ALA A 84 34.34 -28.42 15.66
C ALA A 84 35.85 -28.59 15.36
N PRO A 85 36.27 -29.43 14.39
CA PRO A 85 37.67 -29.62 14.08
C PRO A 85 38.34 -28.32 13.66
N THR A 86 39.45 -27.95 14.27
CA THR A 86 40.19 -26.70 14.08
C THR A 86 40.89 -26.54 12.72
N HIS A 87 40.68 -27.46 11.79
CA HIS A 87 41.25 -27.40 10.45
C HIS A 87 40.35 -26.70 9.46
N ARG A 88 40.73 -25.44 9.10
CA ARG A 88 40.09 -24.47 8.22
C ARG A 88 38.76 -23.99 8.79
N ARG A 89 38.81 -22.88 9.52
CA ARG A 89 37.58 -22.09 9.80
C ARG A 89 36.91 -21.78 8.47
N PRO A 90 35.74 -22.41 8.14
CA PRO A 90 34.92 -21.91 7.06
C PRO A 90 34.63 -20.45 7.39
N ARG A 91 34.67 -19.54 6.42
CA ARG A 91 34.17 -18.19 6.63
C ARG A 91 32.77 -18.34 7.22
N GLU A 92 32.59 -17.86 8.43
CA GLU A 92 31.31 -17.91 9.12
C GLU A 92 30.30 -17.12 8.26
N VAL A 93 29.38 -17.86 7.68
CA VAL A 93 28.32 -17.27 6.87
C VAL A 93 27.20 -16.95 7.80
N ASP A 94 26.78 -15.69 7.80
CA ASP A 94 25.61 -15.27 8.55
C ASP A 94 24.37 -16.00 8.03
N THR A 95 23.74 -16.77 8.91
CA THR A 95 22.51 -17.50 8.65
C THR A 95 21.32 -16.93 9.40
N SER A 96 21.51 -15.80 10.11
CA SER A 96 20.51 -15.21 11.01
C SER A 96 19.19 -14.84 10.29
N MET A 97 19.28 -14.45 9.03
CA MET A 97 18.13 -14.07 8.20
C MET A 97 17.53 -15.26 7.42
N HIS A 98 18.00 -16.49 7.69
CA HIS A 98 17.50 -17.69 7.03
C HIS A 98 16.83 -18.62 8.03
N PHE A 99 15.82 -19.37 7.57
CA PHE A 99 15.12 -20.39 8.36
C PHE A 99 14.93 -21.67 7.55
N CYS A 100 14.73 -22.79 8.26
CA CYS A 100 14.42 -24.07 7.63
C CYS A 100 13.01 -24.04 7.01
N PRO A 101 12.85 -24.36 5.71
CA PRO A 101 11.55 -24.34 5.03
C PRO A 101 10.76 -25.63 5.17
N HIS A 102 11.38 -26.73 5.63
CA HIS A 102 10.77 -28.06 5.64
C HIS A 102 9.59 -28.14 6.61
N ASN A 103 8.47 -28.70 6.15
CA ASN A 103 7.23 -28.71 6.90
C ASN A 103 7.31 -29.49 8.22
N ASP A 104 8.08 -30.56 8.23
CA ASP A 104 8.22 -31.48 9.36
C ASP A 104 9.39 -31.10 10.29
N CYS A 105 9.92 -29.88 10.18
CA CYS A 105 11.03 -29.42 10.99
C CYS A 105 10.55 -28.53 12.14
N ASP A 106 10.96 -28.85 13.37
CA ASP A 106 10.65 -28.03 14.56
C ASP A 106 11.16 -26.60 14.45
N TYR A 107 12.24 -26.40 13.67
CA TYR A 107 12.85 -25.08 13.39
C TYR A 107 12.27 -24.39 12.14
N ARG A 108 11.18 -24.93 11.56
CA ARG A 108 10.56 -24.28 10.40
C ARG A 108 10.16 -22.86 10.70
N GLY A 109 10.62 -21.90 9.88
CA GLY A 109 10.22 -20.50 9.97
C GLY A 109 10.88 -19.70 11.09
N TRP A 110 11.72 -20.32 11.95
CA TRP A 110 12.39 -19.61 13.03
C TRP A 110 13.76 -19.11 12.60
N LEU A 111 14.02 -17.82 12.82
CA LEU A 111 15.27 -17.14 12.53
C LEU A 111 16.25 -17.22 13.73
N GLY A 112 17.56 -17.21 13.44
CA GLY A 112 18.60 -16.98 14.43
C GLY A 112 18.83 -18.09 15.47
N LEU A 113 18.24 -19.28 15.32
CA LEU A 113 18.35 -20.38 16.32
C LEU A 113 19.58 -21.27 16.13
N GLY A 114 20.49 -20.96 15.22
CA GLY A 114 21.75 -21.71 15.02
C GLY A 114 21.59 -23.11 14.41
N ASN A 115 20.39 -23.47 13.94
CA ASN A 115 20.09 -24.77 13.33
C ASN A 115 20.53 -24.90 11.87
N LEU A 116 21.02 -23.83 11.25
CA LEU A 116 21.43 -23.80 9.86
C LEU A 116 22.94 -23.74 9.71
N ARG A 117 23.47 -24.50 8.78
CA ARG A 117 24.88 -24.45 8.37
C ARG A 117 24.98 -24.21 6.87
N ALA A 118 25.91 -23.38 6.46
CA ALA A 118 26.20 -23.18 5.03
C ALA A 118 26.94 -24.39 4.48
N ASN A 119 26.44 -24.95 3.36
CA ASN A 119 26.97 -26.18 2.73
C ASN A 119 27.64 -25.91 1.37
N GLY A 120 28.05 -24.65 1.10
CA GLY A 120 28.67 -24.28 -0.15
C GLY A 120 27.69 -24.05 -1.30
N HIS A 121 28.19 -24.21 -2.53
CA HIS A 121 27.46 -23.93 -3.76
C HIS A 121 27.32 -25.21 -4.59
N PRO A 122 26.15 -25.85 -4.68
CA PRO A 122 25.94 -27.06 -5.45
C PRO A 122 26.30 -26.82 -6.92
N SER A 123 27.04 -27.78 -7.50
CA SER A 123 27.46 -27.73 -8.90
C SER A 123 28.18 -26.44 -9.33
N GLY A 124 28.82 -25.74 -8.39
CA GLY A 124 29.47 -24.45 -8.66
C GLY A 124 28.52 -23.31 -9.03
N GLY A 125 27.22 -23.52 -8.82
CA GLY A 125 26.19 -22.48 -9.11
C GLY A 125 26.29 -21.24 -8.24
N PRO A 126 25.57 -20.16 -8.59
CA PRO A 126 25.63 -18.89 -7.86
C PRO A 126 25.00 -18.95 -6.48
N TRP A 127 24.12 -19.92 -6.22
CA TRP A 127 23.30 -19.99 -5.02
C TRP A 127 23.90 -20.90 -3.98
N ARG A 128 23.88 -20.42 -2.73
CA ARG A 128 24.33 -21.18 -1.58
C ARG A 128 23.28 -22.21 -1.18
N GLN A 129 23.77 -23.38 -0.75
CA GLN A 129 22.95 -24.40 -0.11
C GLN A 129 23.10 -24.29 1.40
N PHE A 130 22.00 -24.44 2.11
CA PHE A 130 21.95 -24.56 3.56
C PHE A 130 21.60 -25.99 3.96
N TYR A 131 22.10 -26.39 5.11
CA TYR A 131 21.80 -27.65 5.77
C TYR A 131 21.19 -27.39 7.13
N CYS A 132 20.02 -27.96 7.41
CA CYS A 132 19.39 -27.90 8.72
C CYS A 132 19.89 -29.02 9.61
N THR A 133 20.48 -28.71 10.76
CA THR A 133 21.03 -29.72 11.70
C THR A 133 19.96 -30.52 12.42
N SER A 134 18.72 -30.02 12.49
CA SER A 134 17.58 -30.71 13.10
C SER A 134 16.97 -31.74 12.15
N CYS A 135 16.37 -31.33 11.05
CA CYS A 135 15.69 -32.25 10.12
C CYS A 135 16.62 -32.91 9.09
N LYS A 136 17.94 -32.58 9.11
CA LYS A 136 18.95 -33.10 8.17
C LYS A 136 18.67 -32.77 6.69
N GLY A 137 17.75 -31.83 6.43
CA GLY A 137 17.36 -31.44 5.09
C GLY A 137 18.25 -30.34 4.50
N TYR A 138 18.39 -30.35 3.17
CA TYR A 138 19.11 -29.33 2.41
C TYR A 138 18.14 -28.45 1.64
N PHE A 139 18.45 -27.15 1.50
CA PHE A 139 17.70 -26.22 0.66
C PHE A 139 18.60 -25.10 0.13
N LEU A 140 18.23 -24.51 -0.99
CA LEU A 140 18.92 -23.34 -1.55
C LEU A 140 18.46 -22.04 -0.88
N GLU A 141 19.32 -21.04 -0.84
CA GLU A 141 18.97 -19.70 -0.34
C GLU A 141 17.80 -19.08 -1.10
N THR A 142 17.58 -19.45 -2.37
CA THR A 142 16.46 -19.01 -3.19
C THR A 142 15.15 -19.72 -2.91
N HIS A 143 15.16 -20.79 -2.13
CA HIS A 143 13.94 -21.58 -1.89
C HIS A 143 12.84 -20.74 -1.22
N GLY A 144 11.65 -20.69 -1.82
CA GLY A 144 10.54 -19.86 -1.37
C GLY A 144 10.67 -18.39 -1.73
N THR A 145 11.56 -18.00 -2.63
CA THR A 145 11.66 -16.68 -3.23
C THR A 145 11.25 -16.71 -4.71
N LEU A 146 11.05 -15.54 -5.31
CA LEU A 146 10.81 -15.37 -6.75
C LEU A 146 11.84 -16.07 -7.63
N PHE A 147 13.09 -16.22 -7.17
CA PHE A 147 14.19 -16.72 -7.98
C PHE A 147 14.33 -18.25 -7.99
N HIS A 148 13.56 -18.93 -7.16
CA HIS A 148 13.66 -20.39 -7.07
C HIS A 148 13.21 -21.06 -8.38
N GLY A 149 14.09 -21.90 -8.96
CA GLY A 149 13.82 -22.62 -10.22
C GLY A 149 13.86 -21.75 -11.48
N LYS A 150 14.22 -20.45 -11.41
CA LYS A 150 14.33 -19.60 -12.59
C LYS A 150 15.60 -19.89 -13.37
N GLN A 151 15.46 -19.94 -14.71
CA GLN A 151 16.59 -20.06 -15.64
C GLN A 151 17.18 -18.69 -15.98
N ALA A 152 16.36 -17.62 -15.92
CA ALA A 152 16.82 -16.24 -16.16
C ALA A 152 17.75 -15.79 -15.04
N ALA A 153 18.77 -15.01 -15.41
CA ALA A 153 19.69 -14.41 -14.45
C ALA A 153 18.92 -13.50 -13.47
N VAL A 154 19.25 -13.59 -12.18
CA VAL A 154 18.60 -12.78 -11.13
C VAL A 154 18.73 -11.29 -11.41
N GLU A 155 19.89 -10.86 -11.84
CA GLU A 155 20.18 -9.47 -12.18
C GLU A 155 19.27 -8.95 -13.29
N LEU A 156 18.90 -9.79 -14.25
CA LEU A 156 17.94 -9.44 -15.31
C LEU A 156 16.55 -9.25 -14.71
N ILE A 157 16.07 -10.19 -13.92
CA ILE A 157 14.75 -10.11 -13.27
C ILE A 157 14.66 -8.86 -12.39
N VAL A 158 15.68 -8.60 -11.56
CA VAL A 158 15.73 -7.43 -10.67
C VAL A 158 15.73 -6.13 -11.47
N ARG A 159 16.50 -6.03 -12.57
CA ARG A 159 16.53 -4.83 -13.43
C ARG A 159 15.20 -4.60 -14.12
N VAL A 160 14.56 -5.65 -14.62
CA VAL A 160 13.21 -5.59 -15.22
C VAL A 160 12.19 -5.03 -14.22
N LEU A 161 12.17 -5.57 -13.00
CA LEU A 161 11.26 -5.11 -11.94
C LEU A 161 11.59 -3.68 -11.47
N ALA A 162 12.87 -3.30 -11.41
CA ALA A 162 13.28 -1.93 -11.10
C ALA A 162 12.78 -0.94 -12.16
N CYS A 163 12.86 -1.30 -13.45
CA CYS A 163 12.32 -0.45 -14.53
C CYS A 163 10.79 -0.28 -14.43
N LEU A 164 10.06 -1.32 -14.05
CA LEU A 164 8.61 -1.21 -13.78
C LEU A 164 8.34 -0.29 -12.59
N ALA A 165 9.13 -0.39 -11.52
CA ALA A 165 9.02 0.46 -10.32
C ALA A 165 9.35 1.94 -10.60
N GLU A 166 10.18 2.22 -11.61
CA GLU A 166 10.51 3.58 -12.08
C GLU A 166 9.54 4.10 -13.17
N GLY A 167 8.48 3.35 -13.48
CA GLY A 167 7.39 3.81 -14.33
C GLY A 167 7.46 3.39 -15.80
N LEU A 168 8.38 2.49 -16.19
CA LEU A 168 8.31 1.88 -17.51
C LEU A 168 7.12 0.92 -17.58
N GLY A 169 6.38 0.97 -18.71
CA GLY A 169 5.32 0.02 -18.96
C GLY A 169 5.87 -1.35 -19.39
N ILE A 170 5.09 -2.43 -19.16
CA ILE A 170 5.48 -3.83 -19.41
C ILE A 170 6.06 -4.02 -20.83
N ARG A 171 5.38 -3.52 -21.87
CA ARG A 171 5.84 -3.69 -23.26
C ARG A 171 7.11 -2.87 -23.56
N ALA A 172 7.29 -1.72 -22.91
CA ALA A 172 8.52 -0.93 -23.07
C ALA A 172 9.71 -1.65 -22.41
N THR A 173 9.51 -2.14 -21.20
CA THR A 173 10.51 -2.94 -20.47
C THR A 173 10.88 -4.20 -21.25
N ALA A 174 9.89 -4.93 -21.79
CA ALA A 174 10.10 -6.11 -22.62
C ALA A 174 11.02 -5.82 -23.82
N ARG A 175 10.79 -4.70 -24.53
CA ARG A 175 11.65 -4.30 -25.66
C ARG A 175 13.07 -3.91 -25.24
N VAL A 176 13.22 -3.22 -24.11
CA VAL A 176 14.54 -2.78 -23.60
C VAL A 176 15.42 -3.95 -23.22
N PHE A 177 14.83 -4.98 -22.60
CA PHE A 177 15.57 -6.14 -22.11
C PHE A 177 15.50 -7.36 -23.05
N GLU A 178 14.87 -7.22 -24.22
CA GLU A 178 14.69 -8.30 -25.21
C GLU A 178 14.05 -9.57 -24.60
N VAL A 179 13.05 -9.34 -23.73
CA VAL A 179 12.29 -10.38 -23.02
C VAL A 179 10.84 -10.34 -23.50
N ASP A 180 10.18 -11.49 -23.55
CA ASP A 180 8.74 -11.53 -23.87
C ASP A 180 7.91 -10.75 -22.84
N ALA A 181 6.89 -10.02 -23.31
CA ALA A 181 6.06 -9.18 -22.45
C ALA A 181 5.25 -9.99 -21.42
N ASN A 182 4.87 -11.24 -21.73
CA ASN A 182 4.19 -12.12 -20.79
C ASN A 182 5.15 -12.60 -19.70
N THR A 183 6.44 -12.81 -20.04
CA THR A 183 7.48 -13.13 -19.05
C THR A 183 7.67 -11.96 -18.07
N VAL A 184 7.70 -10.72 -18.56
CA VAL A 184 7.77 -9.52 -17.70
C VAL A 184 6.54 -9.44 -16.78
N LEU A 185 5.35 -9.69 -17.33
CA LEU A 185 4.09 -9.71 -16.56
C LEU A 185 4.11 -10.81 -15.49
N GLN A 186 4.55 -12.01 -15.85
CA GLN A 186 4.66 -13.13 -14.90
C GLN A 186 5.62 -12.79 -13.75
N TRP A 187 6.79 -12.21 -14.04
CA TRP A 187 7.72 -11.78 -12.98
C TRP A 187 7.12 -10.71 -12.08
N LEU A 188 6.31 -9.79 -12.63
CA LEU A 188 5.61 -8.79 -11.83
C LEU A 188 4.59 -9.44 -10.89
N VAL A 189 3.77 -10.38 -11.36
CA VAL A 189 2.76 -11.09 -10.55
C VAL A 189 3.42 -11.87 -9.42
N GLU A 190 4.45 -12.67 -9.74
CA GLU A 190 5.20 -13.44 -8.74
C GLU A 190 5.93 -12.54 -7.73
N ALA A 191 6.51 -11.42 -8.20
CA ALA A 191 7.12 -10.42 -7.32
C ALA A 191 6.08 -9.79 -6.41
N ALA A 192 4.91 -9.40 -6.94
CA ALA A 192 3.86 -8.77 -6.16
C ALA A 192 3.31 -9.69 -5.06
N GLU A 193 3.19 -10.99 -5.32
CA GLU A 193 2.81 -11.97 -4.30
C GLU A 193 3.84 -12.00 -3.15
N HIS A 194 5.13 -12.06 -3.49
CA HIS A 194 6.21 -11.99 -2.51
C HIS A 194 6.22 -10.66 -1.74
N LEU A 195 6.08 -9.54 -2.44
CA LEU A 195 6.10 -8.19 -1.87
C LEU A 195 4.89 -7.91 -0.95
N ARG A 196 3.73 -8.53 -1.21
CA ARG A 196 2.59 -8.48 -0.26
C ARG A 196 2.93 -9.18 1.06
N ALA A 197 3.63 -10.31 1.01
CA ALA A 197 4.09 -11.00 2.21
C ALA A 197 5.16 -10.17 2.94
N PHE A 198 6.13 -9.62 2.20
CA PHE A 198 7.16 -8.73 2.72
C PHE A 198 6.55 -7.49 3.41
N SER A 199 5.64 -6.79 2.74
CA SER A 199 5.00 -5.61 3.30
C SER A 199 4.20 -5.94 4.57
N ARG A 200 3.47 -7.05 4.61
CA ARG A 200 2.74 -7.49 5.82
C ARG A 200 3.67 -7.84 6.98
N TYR A 201 4.87 -8.32 6.70
CA TYR A 201 5.85 -8.66 7.73
C TYR A 201 6.46 -7.41 8.37
N PHE A 202 6.81 -6.40 7.55
CA PHE A 202 7.44 -5.17 8.02
C PHE A 202 6.45 -4.08 8.44
N LEU A 203 5.30 -3.95 7.73
CA LEU A 203 4.27 -2.97 8.05
C LEU A 203 3.29 -3.55 9.09
N CYS A 204 3.79 -3.84 10.27
CA CYS A 204 3.01 -4.27 11.43
C CYS A 204 3.42 -3.47 12.65
N GLU A 205 2.44 -3.22 13.55
CA GLU A 205 2.63 -2.46 14.78
C GLU A 205 3.30 -1.08 14.60
N VAL A 206 2.96 -0.41 13.48
CA VAL A 206 3.53 0.89 13.14
C VAL A 206 2.94 1.99 14.03
N HIS A 207 3.80 2.77 14.68
CA HIS A 207 3.40 3.94 15.47
C HIS A 207 3.46 5.20 14.62
N VAL A 208 2.34 5.90 14.49
CA VAL A 208 2.24 7.16 13.76
C VAL A 208 1.41 8.19 14.53
N GLU A 209 1.77 9.45 14.44
CA GLU A 209 1.06 10.56 15.08
C GLU A 209 -0.10 11.08 14.20
N GLN A 210 0.04 10.96 12.90
CA GLN A 210 -0.96 11.39 11.93
C GLN A 210 -0.95 10.52 10.67
N VAL A 211 -2.07 10.47 9.99
CA VAL A 211 -2.23 9.78 8.70
C VAL A 211 -2.99 10.68 7.74
N GLN A 212 -2.50 10.78 6.52
CA GLN A 212 -3.22 11.40 5.41
C GLN A 212 -3.79 10.33 4.48
N LEU A 213 -5.06 10.46 4.11
CA LEU A 213 -5.75 9.57 3.16
C LEU A 213 -6.29 10.40 2.00
N ASP A 214 -6.19 9.83 0.80
CA ASP A 214 -6.71 10.45 -0.45
C ASP A 214 -7.01 9.37 -1.50
N GLU A 215 -7.76 9.74 -2.54
CA GLU A 215 -8.07 8.88 -3.68
C GLU A 215 -7.59 9.47 -4.99
N LEU A 216 -6.88 8.66 -5.76
CA LEU A 216 -6.40 8.97 -7.09
C LEU A 216 -7.27 8.29 -8.14
N TYR A 217 -7.85 9.04 -9.07
CA TYR A 217 -8.61 8.49 -10.17
C TYR A 217 -7.75 7.60 -11.07
N ALA A 218 -8.18 6.37 -11.30
CA ALA A 218 -7.56 5.39 -12.19
C ALA A 218 -8.55 4.92 -13.24
N VAL A 219 -8.07 4.65 -14.45
CA VAL A 219 -8.85 4.09 -15.54
C VAL A 219 -8.38 2.68 -15.81
N LEU A 220 -9.27 1.70 -15.70
CA LEU A 220 -8.99 0.29 -15.97
C LEU A 220 -9.84 -0.18 -17.14
N ARG A 221 -9.29 -1.12 -17.90
CA ARG A 221 -10.05 -1.87 -18.92
C ARG A 221 -10.39 -3.23 -18.32
N ASP A 222 -11.64 -3.38 -17.87
CA ASP A 222 -12.11 -4.60 -17.20
C ASP A 222 -12.36 -5.79 -18.16
N LEU A 223 -12.18 -5.60 -19.46
CA LEU A 223 -12.59 -6.56 -20.47
C LEU A 223 -11.43 -6.93 -21.40
N LYS A 224 -11.39 -8.20 -21.79
CA LYS A 224 -10.48 -8.67 -22.83
C LYS A 224 -10.79 -8.00 -24.16
N ALA A 225 -9.76 -7.69 -24.93
CA ALA A 225 -9.93 -7.15 -26.27
C ALA A 225 -10.82 -8.08 -27.11
N GLY A 226 -11.93 -7.54 -27.66
CA GLY A 226 -12.89 -8.30 -28.48
C GLY A 226 -14.18 -8.72 -27.78
N GLU A 227 -14.31 -8.53 -26.45
CA GLU A 227 -15.56 -8.86 -25.73
C GLU A 227 -16.64 -7.77 -25.84
N ILE A 228 -16.22 -6.50 -25.95
CA ILE A 228 -17.13 -5.36 -26.20
C ILE A 228 -16.46 -4.32 -27.10
N SER A 229 -17.26 -3.42 -27.69
CA SER A 229 -16.73 -2.28 -28.46
C SER A 229 -16.03 -1.27 -27.55
N ASP A 230 -15.11 -0.49 -28.13
CA ASP A 230 -14.39 0.55 -27.39
C ASP A 230 -15.32 1.64 -26.85
N GLU A 231 -16.44 1.93 -27.58
CA GLU A 231 -17.48 2.87 -27.13
C GLU A 231 -18.21 2.34 -25.89
N GLU A 232 -18.56 1.06 -25.86
CA GLU A 232 -19.21 0.43 -24.70
C GLU A 232 -18.26 0.35 -23.50
N ALA A 233 -16.98 0.10 -23.73
CA ALA A 233 -15.96 0.14 -22.69
C ALA A 233 -15.85 1.53 -22.06
N ILE A 234 -15.86 2.60 -22.86
CA ILE A 234 -15.82 3.98 -22.38
C ILE A 234 -17.06 4.29 -21.52
N VAL A 235 -18.25 3.92 -21.98
CA VAL A 235 -19.50 4.12 -21.23
C VAL A 235 -19.49 3.36 -19.90
N ARG A 236 -18.95 2.14 -19.85
CA ARG A 236 -18.84 1.37 -18.61
C ARG A 236 -17.84 1.99 -17.64
N LEU A 237 -16.69 2.49 -18.14
CA LEU A 237 -15.69 3.20 -17.34
C LEU A 237 -16.22 4.49 -16.73
N GLU A 238 -17.07 5.22 -17.45
CA GLU A 238 -17.74 6.43 -16.92
C GLU A 238 -18.72 6.10 -15.79
N ARG A 239 -19.37 4.93 -15.85
CA ARG A 239 -20.37 4.50 -14.84
C ARG A 239 -19.75 3.94 -13.56
N ALA A 240 -18.56 3.33 -13.65
CA ALA A 240 -17.90 2.70 -12.51
C ALA A 240 -16.39 2.99 -12.51
N PRO A 241 -15.96 4.25 -12.30
CA PRO A 241 -14.55 4.58 -12.28
C PRO A 241 -13.86 3.92 -11.08
N TYR A 242 -12.69 3.36 -11.32
CA TYR A 242 -11.81 2.87 -10.27
C TYR A 242 -10.96 4.00 -9.69
N TRP A 243 -10.59 3.83 -8.43
CA TRP A 243 -9.76 4.77 -7.69
C TRP A 243 -8.64 4.01 -7.00
N VAL A 244 -7.44 4.57 -7.03
CA VAL A 244 -6.34 4.14 -6.18
C VAL A 244 -6.49 4.87 -4.85
N TRP A 245 -6.63 4.12 -3.80
CA TRP A 245 -6.77 4.60 -2.43
C TRP A 245 -5.42 4.53 -1.73
N THR A 246 -5.04 5.61 -1.08
CA THR A 246 -3.74 5.73 -0.41
C THR A 246 -3.90 6.21 1.02
N ALA A 247 -3.08 5.66 1.91
CA ALA A 247 -2.89 6.16 3.26
C ALA A 247 -1.40 6.24 3.56
N MET A 248 -0.93 7.37 4.08
CA MET A 248 0.48 7.57 4.38
C MET A 248 0.69 8.29 5.71
N ASP A 249 1.84 8.04 6.34
CA ASP A 249 2.38 8.88 7.40
C ASP A 249 3.15 10.06 6.77
N PRO A 250 2.70 11.30 6.94
CA PRO A 250 3.39 12.45 6.36
C PRO A 250 4.75 12.76 7.02
N LYS A 251 5.03 12.25 8.24
CA LYS A 251 6.29 12.45 8.95
C LYS A 251 7.41 11.61 8.34
N SER A 252 7.23 10.31 8.31
CA SER A 252 8.18 9.36 7.72
C SER A 252 8.05 9.21 6.21
N LYS A 253 6.99 9.74 5.58
CA LYS A 253 6.61 9.51 4.17
C LYS A 253 6.24 8.05 3.87
N LEU A 254 6.03 7.23 4.91
CA LEU A 254 5.71 5.83 4.78
C LEU A 254 4.32 5.64 4.17
N VAL A 255 4.24 4.88 3.09
CA VAL A 255 2.97 4.46 2.47
C VAL A 255 2.45 3.26 3.24
N LEU A 256 1.41 3.48 4.04
CA LEU A 256 0.82 2.47 4.93
C LEU A 256 -0.13 1.54 4.18
N VAL A 257 -0.99 2.12 3.34
CA VAL A 257 -1.99 1.37 2.57
C VAL A 257 -2.03 1.87 1.13
N VAL A 258 -2.10 0.92 0.20
CA VAL A 258 -2.47 1.16 -1.21
C VAL A 258 -3.49 0.12 -1.62
N ASP A 259 -4.62 0.54 -2.18
CA ASP A 259 -5.68 -0.37 -2.62
C ASP A 259 -6.44 0.21 -3.82
N ILE A 260 -7.27 -0.60 -4.47
CA ILE A 260 -8.04 -0.22 -5.66
C ILE A 260 -9.51 -0.55 -5.45
N GLY A 261 -10.37 0.36 -5.84
CA GLY A 261 -11.80 0.11 -5.82
C GLY A 261 -12.63 1.33 -6.20
N THR A 262 -13.93 1.15 -6.19
CA THR A 262 -14.90 2.23 -6.44
C THR A 262 -14.92 3.22 -5.28
N ARG A 263 -15.32 4.48 -5.54
CA ARG A 263 -15.39 5.52 -4.51
C ARG A 263 -16.69 5.40 -3.68
N THR A 264 -16.68 4.44 -2.76
CA THR A 264 -17.84 4.07 -1.93
C THR A 264 -17.47 3.98 -0.45
N LEU A 265 -18.49 3.98 0.42
CA LEU A 265 -18.30 3.74 1.86
C LEU A 265 -17.64 2.38 2.13
N ALA A 266 -18.04 1.33 1.42
CA ALA A 266 -17.46 0.00 1.61
C ALA A 266 -15.95 -0.01 1.35
N MET A 267 -15.50 0.71 0.33
CA MET A 267 -14.09 0.83 0.03
C MET A 267 -13.37 1.71 1.07
N ALA A 268 -13.96 2.82 1.50
CA ALA A 268 -13.41 3.63 2.59
C ALA A 268 -13.25 2.81 3.88
N GLN A 269 -14.23 1.97 4.23
CA GLN A 269 -14.14 1.04 5.37
C GLN A 269 -13.02 0.02 5.19
N ARG A 270 -12.86 -0.55 3.99
CA ARG A 270 -11.79 -1.50 3.69
C ARG A 270 -10.41 -0.88 3.86
N VAL A 271 -10.20 0.34 3.36
CA VAL A 271 -8.93 1.07 3.47
C VAL A 271 -8.62 1.44 4.93
N VAL A 272 -9.60 1.95 5.67
CA VAL A 272 -9.42 2.26 7.10
C VAL A 272 -9.19 0.98 7.91
N HIS A 273 -9.85 -0.11 7.56
CA HIS A 273 -9.61 -1.42 8.18
C HIS A 273 -8.16 -1.88 7.96
N GLN A 274 -7.68 -1.86 6.73
CA GLN A 274 -6.28 -2.22 6.41
C GLN A 274 -5.29 -1.31 7.15
N LEU A 275 -5.58 -0.01 7.23
CA LEU A 275 -4.75 0.93 7.98
C LEU A 275 -4.67 0.57 9.46
N VAL A 276 -5.80 0.28 10.12
CA VAL A 276 -5.83 -0.11 11.53
C VAL A 276 -5.07 -1.42 11.77
N GLN A 277 -5.03 -2.32 10.78
CA GLN A 277 -4.24 -3.57 10.84
C GLN A 277 -2.72 -3.32 10.83
N VAL A 278 -2.28 -2.27 10.16
CA VAL A 278 -0.86 -1.87 10.08
C VAL A 278 -0.41 -1.14 11.35
N LEU A 279 -1.32 -0.41 12.00
CA LEU A 279 -1.02 0.38 13.19
C LEU A 279 -0.82 -0.48 14.44
N ALA A 280 0.02 -0.01 15.33
CA ALA A 280 0.22 -0.65 16.63
C ALA A 280 -1.09 -0.69 17.45
N PRO A 281 -1.29 -1.71 18.28
CA PRO A 281 -2.47 -1.82 19.12
C PRO A 281 -2.67 -0.56 19.98
N GLY A 282 -3.84 0.06 19.87
CA GLY A 282 -4.18 1.29 20.59
C GLY A 282 -3.62 2.59 19.98
N CYS A 283 -2.89 2.52 18.88
CA CYS A 283 -2.46 3.70 18.12
C CYS A 283 -3.67 4.28 17.36
N VAL A 284 -4.08 5.49 17.74
CA VAL A 284 -5.16 6.25 17.08
C VAL A 284 -4.58 7.60 16.63
N PRO A 285 -4.10 7.70 15.39
CA PRO A 285 -3.48 8.93 14.89
C PRO A 285 -4.50 10.04 14.63
N LEU A 286 -4.01 11.25 14.39
CA LEU A 286 -4.79 12.29 13.74
C LEU A 286 -5.03 11.90 12.28
N PHE A 287 -6.29 11.79 11.87
CA PHE A 287 -6.66 11.55 10.46
C PHE A 287 -6.86 12.89 9.73
N LEU A 288 -6.27 13.01 8.56
CA LEU A 288 -6.46 14.13 7.64
C LEU A 288 -6.88 13.60 6.27
N THR A 289 -7.98 14.12 5.74
CA THR A 289 -8.48 13.73 4.41
C THR A 289 -8.95 14.94 3.62
N ASP A 290 -9.29 14.71 2.37
CA ASP A 290 -10.12 15.64 1.60
C ASP A 290 -11.57 15.70 2.12
N GLY A 291 -12.46 16.37 1.37
CA GLY A 291 -13.87 16.52 1.74
C GLY A 291 -14.76 15.29 1.53
N PHE A 292 -14.21 14.10 1.21
CA PHE A 292 -15.01 12.90 0.99
C PHE A 292 -15.66 12.43 2.29
N LYS A 293 -17.01 12.45 2.32
CA LYS A 293 -17.80 12.28 3.55
C LYS A 293 -17.72 10.90 4.17
N GLU A 294 -17.47 9.85 3.35
CA GLU A 294 -17.52 8.46 3.77
C GLU A 294 -16.37 8.09 4.74
N TYR A 295 -15.26 8.82 4.68
CA TYR A 295 -14.18 8.66 5.67
C TYR A 295 -14.64 8.89 7.10
N GLY A 296 -15.56 9.85 7.33
CA GLY A 296 -16.10 10.10 8.67
C GLY A 296 -16.77 8.88 9.27
N THR A 297 -17.56 8.15 8.46
CA THR A 297 -18.21 6.92 8.88
C THR A 297 -17.20 5.78 9.05
N ALA A 298 -16.26 5.63 8.10
CA ALA A 298 -15.26 4.56 8.14
C ALA A 298 -14.33 4.70 9.36
N ILE A 299 -13.81 5.89 9.63
CA ILE A 299 -12.95 6.18 10.79
C ILE A 299 -13.72 5.97 12.09
N LEU A 300 -14.98 6.45 12.17
CA LEU A 300 -15.81 6.26 13.36
C LEU A 300 -16.09 4.79 13.66
N THR A 301 -16.30 3.97 12.63
CA THR A 301 -16.57 2.53 12.81
C THR A 301 -15.35 1.78 13.36
N HIS A 302 -14.14 2.18 12.99
CA HIS A 302 -12.89 1.51 13.40
C HIS A 302 -12.26 2.13 14.66
N CYS A 303 -12.42 3.45 14.85
CA CYS A 303 -11.86 4.20 15.98
C CYS A 303 -12.95 4.76 16.90
N GLY A 304 -14.05 4.06 17.04
CA GLY A 304 -15.16 4.39 17.92
C GLY A 304 -15.61 3.17 18.72
N HIS A 305 -16.63 3.35 19.50
CA HIS A 305 -17.31 2.29 20.24
C HIS A 305 -18.82 2.38 20.07
N TRP A 306 -19.48 1.24 20.01
CA TRP A 306 -20.94 1.13 19.95
C TRP A 306 -21.52 1.33 21.34
N ARG A 307 -22.21 2.42 21.55
CA ARG A 307 -22.76 2.76 22.86
C ARG A 307 -24.14 3.40 22.72
N GLN A 308 -24.98 3.16 23.72
CA GLN A 308 -26.23 3.90 23.91
C GLN A 308 -25.90 5.22 24.61
N PRO A 309 -26.15 6.39 23.98
CA PRO A 309 -25.92 7.68 24.61
C PRO A 309 -26.83 7.87 25.84
N GLU A 310 -26.34 8.60 26.82
CA GLU A 310 -27.13 9.00 27.97
C GLU A 310 -28.23 9.97 27.55
N ARG A 311 -29.34 9.96 28.28
CA ARG A 311 -30.41 10.95 28.08
C ARG A 311 -29.90 12.34 28.41
N ARG A 312 -30.14 13.27 27.52
CA ARG A 312 -29.87 14.70 27.78
C ARG A 312 -31.00 15.40 28.54
N ARG A 313 -32.19 14.80 28.57
CA ARG A 313 -33.40 15.34 29.22
C ARG A 313 -34.14 14.19 29.93
N ASP A 314 -34.76 14.44 31.03
CA ASP A 314 -35.51 13.43 31.81
C ASP A 314 -36.75 12.89 31.09
N LYS A 315 -37.31 13.70 30.17
CA LYS A 315 -38.50 13.37 29.37
C LYS A 315 -38.10 13.10 27.90
N GLY A 316 -38.84 12.20 27.25
CA GLY A 316 -38.68 11.89 25.82
C GLY A 316 -38.13 10.45 25.59
N PRO A 317 -38.05 9.99 24.32
CA PRO A 317 -37.58 8.64 23.99
C PRO A 317 -36.10 8.50 24.33
N ARG A 318 -35.65 7.28 24.67
CA ARG A 318 -34.24 6.98 24.90
C ARG A 318 -33.47 7.10 23.55
N PRO A 319 -32.28 7.71 23.51
CA PRO A 319 -31.48 7.71 22.32
C PRO A 319 -31.19 6.29 21.85
N LYS A 320 -31.20 6.04 20.53
CA LYS A 320 -30.83 4.73 20.00
C LYS A 320 -29.32 4.52 20.15
N PRO A 321 -28.85 3.24 20.33
CA PRO A 321 -27.45 2.93 20.29
C PRO A 321 -26.82 3.40 18.96
N ARG A 322 -25.61 3.92 19.03
CA ARG A 322 -24.87 4.41 17.87
C ARG A 322 -23.36 4.37 18.12
N TRP A 323 -22.59 4.44 17.04
CA TRP A 323 -21.16 4.65 17.12
C TRP A 323 -20.83 6.00 17.75
N MET A 324 -19.95 5.99 18.74
CA MET A 324 -19.42 7.17 19.42
C MET A 324 -17.91 7.20 19.22
N PRO A 325 -17.32 8.37 18.89
CA PRO A 325 -15.87 8.47 18.74
C PRO A 325 -15.16 8.22 20.07
N LEU A 326 -13.99 7.60 20.00
CA LEU A 326 -13.09 7.55 21.15
C LEU A 326 -12.74 8.98 21.61
N PRO A 327 -12.54 9.23 22.92
CA PRO A 327 -12.28 10.58 23.43
C PRO A 327 -11.03 11.25 22.85
N HIS A 328 -10.07 10.46 22.39
CA HIS A 328 -8.82 10.91 21.81
C HIS A 328 -8.80 10.87 20.28
N LEU A 329 -9.88 10.41 19.64
CA LEU A 329 -9.98 10.42 18.18
C LEU A 329 -9.97 11.85 17.65
N LEU A 330 -9.03 12.13 16.74
CA LEU A 330 -8.89 13.41 16.04
C LEU A 330 -9.06 13.16 14.54
N TYR A 331 -9.94 13.92 13.92
CA TYR A 331 -10.15 13.88 12.47
C TYR A 331 -10.51 15.23 11.92
N ALA A 332 -9.77 15.69 10.93
CA ALA A 332 -10.04 16.91 10.22
C ALA A 332 -10.00 16.72 8.70
N GLN A 333 -10.72 17.59 7.99
CA GLN A 333 -10.85 17.56 6.54
C GLN A 333 -10.41 18.88 5.93
N VAL A 334 -9.78 18.78 4.76
CA VAL A 334 -9.46 19.89 3.87
C VAL A 334 -10.51 19.95 2.76
N VAL A 335 -11.50 20.83 2.91
CA VAL A 335 -12.59 20.98 1.93
C VAL A 335 -12.23 22.05 0.92
N LYS A 336 -11.93 21.64 -0.31
CA LYS A 336 -11.59 22.52 -1.43
C LYS A 336 -12.85 22.91 -2.19
N THR A 337 -13.07 24.20 -2.34
CA THR A 337 -14.14 24.73 -3.21
C THR A 337 -13.57 25.08 -4.57
N VAL A 338 -14.01 24.37 -5.60
CA VAL A 338 -13.56 24.55 -6.98
C VAL A 338 -14.73 25.08 -7.82
N ARG A 339 -14.51 26.18 -8.56
CA ARG A 339 -15.47 26.72 -9.54
C ARG A 339 -14.76 26.94 -10.87
N ARG A 340 -15.34 26.47 -11.97
CA ARG A 340 -14.75 26.56 -13.32
C ARG A 340 -13.29 26.07 -13.37
N ARG A 341 -12.98 24.94 -12.71
CA ARG A 341 -11.65 24.32 -12.57
C ARG A 341 -10.60 25.18 -11.85
N ARG A 342 -11.00 26.26 -11.17
CA ARG A 342 -10.11 27.08 -10.34
C ARG A 342 -10.45 26.88 -8.87
N LEU A 343 -9.43 26.74 -8.05
CA LEU A 343 -9.56 26.71 -6.58
C LEU A 343 -9.98 28.12 -6.12
N ILE A 344 -11.17 28.22 -5.49
CA ILE A 344 -11.72 29.50 -4.99
C ILE A 344 -11.44 29.65 -3.49
N GLY A 345 -11.43 28.54 -2.77
CA GLY A 345 -11.22 28.57 -1.32
C GLY A 345 -10.94 27.18 -0.75
N VAL A 346 -10.29 27.20 0.41
CA VAL A 346 -10.02 26.02 1.22
C VAL A 346 -10.63 26.26 2.59
N LYS A 347 -11.42 25.30 3.07
CA LYS A 347 -12.00 25.32 4.42
C LYS A 347 -11.49 24.11 5.20
N HIS A 348 -11.06 24.33 6.43
CA HIS A 348 -10.72 23.25 7.36
C HIS A 348 -11.95 22.91 8.20
N ARG A 349 -12.29 21.63 8.29
CA ARG A 349 -13.42 21.15 9.08
C ARG A 349 -12.94 20.07 10.04
N VAL A 350 -13.03 20.32 11.34
CA VAL A 350 -12.81 19.30 12.36
C VAL A 350 -14.09 18.48 12.48
N VAL A 351 -13.97 17.17 12.26
CA VAL A 351 -15.09 16.21 12.32
C VAL A 351 -15.15 15.54 13.69
N PHE A 352 -14.00 15.10 14.21
CA PHE A 352 -13.85 14.55 15.56
C PHE A 352 -12.73 15.26 16.31
N GLY A 353 -12.92 15.47 17.60
CA GLY A 353 -12.01 16.22 18.47
C GLY A 353 -12.24 17.73 18.43
N THR A 354 -11.24 18.50 18.81
CA THR A 354 -11.25 19.98 18.82
C THR A 354 -10.13 20.53 17.94
N LEU A 355 -10.31 21.74 17.43
CA LEU A 355 -9.30 22.41 16.61
C LEU A 355 -7.99 22.59 17.35
N ASP A 356 -8.04 22.92 18.64
CA ASP A 356 -6.85 23.14 19.47
C ASP A 356 -6.01 21.85 19.59
N ARG A 357 -6.67 20.69 19.83
CA ARG A 357 -5.97 19.41 19.89
C ARG A 357 -5.38 19.00 18.54
N VAL A 358 -6.11 19.24 17.45
CA VAL A 358 -5.60 19.00 16.09
C VAL A 358 -4.37 19.86 15.83
N ASN A 359 -4.44 21.16 16.14
CA ASN A 359 -3.31 22.06 15.97
C ASN A 359 -2.14 21.71 16.88
N GLN A 360 -2.37 21.22 18.10
CA GLN A 360 -1.32 20.76 19.00
C GLN A 360 -0.51 19.60 18.40
N VAL A 361 -1.19 18.60 17.82
CA VAL A 361 -0.51 17.48 17.14
C VAL A 361 0.30 17.97 15.94
N LEU A 362 -0.25 18.86 15.14
CA LEU A 362 0.42 19.39 13.95
C LEU A 362 1.59 20.32 14.29
N ALA A 363 1.46 21.10 15.36
CA ALA A 363 2.51 22.03 15.80
C ALA A 363 3.81 21.31 16.20
N ALA A 364 3.74 20.06 16.69
CA ALA A 364 4.91 19.22 16.98
C ALA A 364 5.81 19.01 15.74
N CYS A 365 5.22 19.08 14.54
CA CYS A 365 5.93 18.99 13.25
C CYS A 365 6.07 20.35 12.53
N GLY A 366 5.60 21.45 13.13
CA GLY A 366 5.55 22.76 12.49
C GLY A 366 4.55 22.85 11.33
N TRP A 367 3.50 22.03 11.34
CA TRP A 367 2.54 21.93 10.24
C TRP A 367 1.17 22.54 10.60
N GLN A 368 0.39 22.75 9.55
CA GLN A 368 -1.01 23.12 9.61
C GLN A 368 -1.86 22.03 8.97
N ILE A 369 -3.19 22.11 9.13
CA ILE A 369 -4.12 21.18 8.48
C ILE A 369 -3.96 21.25 6.95
N ASN A 370 -3.48 20.18 6.34
CA ASN A 370 -3.30 20.05 4.90
C ASN A 370 -3.30 18.59 4.46
N THR A 371 -3.43 18.35 3.15
CA THR A 371 -3.34 17.04 2.47
C THR A 371 -2.20 17.03 1.46
N ALA A 372 -1.26 17.98 1.56
CA ALA A 372 -0.22 18.18 0.55
C ALA A 372 0.72 16.98 0.39
N PHE A 373 0.96 16.23 1.47
CA PHE A 373 1.87 15.08 1.42
C PHE A 373 1.27 13.92 0.64
N VAL A 374 0.01 13.57 0.90
CA VAL A 374 -0.67 12.50 0.16
C VAL A 374 -0.96 12.91 -1.29
N GLU A 375 -1.22 14.20 -1.55
CA GLU A 375 -1.32 14.72 -2.94
C GLU A 375 0.01 14.61 -3.69
N ARG A 376 1.14 14.83 -3.01
CA ARG A 376 2.47 14.60 -3.57
C ARG A 376 2.73 13.13 -3.84
N LEU A 377 2.34 12.24 -2.92
CA LEU A 377 2.40 10.79 -3.13
C LEU A 377 1.57 10.37 -4.36
N ASN A 378 0.38 10.91 -4.53
CA ASN A 378 -0.46 10.66 -5.70
C ASN A 378 0.22 11.12 -7.01
N LEU A 379 1.04 12.17 -6.96
CA LEU A 379 1.85 12.57 -8.10
C LEU A 379 2.98 11.57 -8.39
N ASP A 380 3.66 11.08 -7.36
CA ASP A 380 4.71 10.06 -7.48
C ASP A 380 4.14 8.74 -8.03
N ILE A 381 2.94 8.33 -7.60
CA ILE A 381 2.21 7.18 -8.16
C ILE A 381 1.96 7.39 -9.66
N ARG A 382 1.50 8.59 -10.07
CA ARG A 382 1.28 8.90 -11.49
C ARG A 382 2.55 8.90 -12.34
N GLN A 383 3.70 9.16 -11.75
CA GLN A 383 4.99 9.15 -12.43
C GLN A 383 5.58 7.74 -12.53
N ARG A 384 5.43 6.93 -11.48
CA ARG A 384 6.11 5.63 -11.35
C ARG A 384 5.23 4.42 -11.63
N VAL A 385 3.90 4.56 -11.64
CA VAL A 385 2.98 3.48 -12.01
C VAL A 385 2.45 3.73 -13.40
N ALA A 386 3.01 3.04 -14.38
CA ALA A 386 2.72 3.27 -15.80
C ALA A 386 1.22 3.24 -16.12
N ALA A 387 0.46 2.36 -15.47
CA ALA A 387 -0.97 2.20 -15.71
C ALA A 387 -1.83 3.38 -15.22
N VAL A 388 -1.30 4.24 -14.33
CA VAL A 388 -2.02 5.40 -13.75
C VAL A 388 -1.52 6.73 -14.30
N GLY A 389 -0.51 6.70 -15.18
CA GLY A 389 0.09 7.88 -15.78
C GLY A 389 -0.94 8.70 -16.58
N ARG A 390 -0.76 10.04 -16.65
CA ARG A 390 -1.68 10.94 -17.38
C ARG A 390 -1.72 10.74 -18.90
N ARG A 391 -0.73 10.04 -19.48
CA ARG A 391 -0.59 9.82 -20.92
C ARG A 391 -0.47 8.33 -21.23
N VAL A 392 -1.43 7.55 -20.72
CA VAL A 392 -1.45 6.10 -20.95
C VAL A 392 -2.21 5.82 -22.24
N ASN A 393 -1.53 5.27 -23.24
CA ASN A 393 -2.16 4.81 -24.48
C ASN A 393 -2.81 3.42 -24.35
N THR A 394 -2.43 2.67 -23.31
CA THR A 394 -2.96 1.33 -23.02
C THR A 394 -3.38 1.26 -21.56
N LEU A 395 -4.65 0.98 -21.34
CA LEU A 395 -5.20 0.79 -19.99
C LEU A 395 -4.74 -0.56 -19.43
N CYS A 396 -4.58 -0.62 -18.11
CA CYS A 396 -4.35 -1.88 -17.43
C CYS A 396 -5.60 -2.77 -17.56
N GLN A 397 -5.40 -4.04 -17.91
CA GLN A 397 -6.48 -5.01 -17.95
C GLN A 397 -6.68 -5.56 -16.54
N GLY A 398 -7.84 -5.24 -15.95
CA GLY A 398 -8.22 -5.69 -14.63
C GLY A 398 -7.57 -4.96 -13.45
N ALA A 399 -8.22 -5.03 -12.30
CA ALA A 399 -7.77 -4.39 -11.06
C ALA A 399 -6.50 -5.06 -10.49
N GLU A 400 -6.36 -6.37 -10.67
CA GLU A 400 -5.24 -7.14 -10.11
C GLU A 400 -3.88 -6.70 -10.68
N GLY A 401 -3.78 -6.55 -12.01
CA GLY A 401 -2.53 -6.12 -12.64
C GLY A 401 -2.10 -4.69 -12.24
N LEU A 402 -3.06 -3.80 -11.96
CA LEU A 402 -2.75 -2.49 -11.40
C LEU A 402 -2.34 -2.61 -9.93
N LEU A 403 -3.01 -3.46 -9.15
CA LEU A 403 -2.66 -3.70 -7.75
C LEU A 403 -1.24 -4.26 -7.62
N ASP A 404 -0.82 -5.16 -8.51
CA ASP A 404 0.54 -5.69 -8.53
C ASP A 404 1.60 -4.60 -8.75
N GLN A 405 1.35 -3.68 -9.69
CA GLN A 405 2.22 -2.52 -9.91
C GLN A 405 2.25 -1.59 -8.69
N LEU A 406 1.12 -1.39 -8.01
CA LEU A 406 1.04 -0.56 -6.81
C LEU A 406 1.74 -1.19 -5.61
N VAL A 407 1.67 -2.51 -5.45
CA VAL A 407 2.42 -3.24 -4.42
C VAL A 407 3.92 -3.13 -4.65
N LEU A 408 4.37 -3.27 -5.91
CA LEU A 408 5.76 -3.04 -6.27
C LEU A 408 6.17 -1.59 -5.96
N PHE A 409 5.36 -0.60 -6.35
CA PHE A 409 5.58 0.80 -6.04
C PHE A 409 5.67 1.05 -4.53
N GLN A 410 4.71 0.55 -3.73
CA GLN A 410 4.69 0.73 -2.28
C GLN A 410 5.97 0.21 -1.62
N THR A 411 6.39 -1.00 -1.95
CA THR A 411 7.59 -1.60 -1.37
C THR A 411 8.85 -0.85 -1.82
N TYR A 412 8.94 -0.53 -3.11
CA TYR A 412 10.07 0.21 -3.67
C TYR A 412 10.19 1.60 -3.06
N HIS A 413 9.09 2.35 -2.93
CA HIS A 413 9.03 3.66 -2.28
C HIS A 413 9.44 3.58 -0.81
N ASN A 414 8.91 2.61 -0.07
CA ASN A 414 9.12 2.52 1.38
C ASN A 414 10.53 2.08 1.75
N PHE A 415 11.12 1.12 1.03
CA PHE A 415 12.35 0.44 1.47
C PHE A 415 13.56 0.72 0.58
N VAL A 416 13.37 0.97 -0.72
CA VAL A 416 14.47 1.02 -1.69
C VAL A 416 14.88 2.45 -2.04
N VAL A 417 13.93 3.37 -2.17
CA VAL A 417 14.20 4.74 -2.62
C VAL A 417 14.39 5.68 -1.43
N PRO A 418 15.60 6.24 -1.21
CA PRO A 418 15.79 7.29 -0.23
C PRO A 418 14.96 8.54 -0.57
N HIS A 419 14.32 9.12 0.43
CA HIS A 419 13.54 10.34 0.25
C HIS A 419 14.36 11.58 0.63
N ALA A 420 14.47 12.55 -0.29
CA ALA A 420 15.36 13.71 -0.11
C ALA A 420 15.08 14.53 1.17
N SER A 421 13.81 14.63 1.60
CA SER A 421 13.45 15.36 2.84
C SER A 421 13.73 14.58 4.12
N LEU A 422 14.04 13.29 4.04
CA LEU A 422 14.32 12.43 5.20
C LEU A 422 15.82 12.24 5.44
N ARG A 423 16.68 12.70 4.50
CA ARG A 423 18.14 12.60 4.63
C ARG A 423 18.63 13.20 5.95
N GLN A 424 19.57 12.55 6.58
CA GLN A 424 20.16 12.99 7.84
C GLN A 424 21.57 13.55 7.61
N PRO A 425 21.98 14.63 8.29
CA PRO A 425 23.34 15.13 8.18
C PRO A 425 24.32 14.12 8.78
N LEU A 426 25.41 13.84 8.08
CA LEU A 426 26.53 13.08 8.63
C LEU A 426 27.27 13.91 9.65
N GLN A 427 27.67 13.30 10.77
CA GLN A 427 28.47 13.97 11.80
C GLN A 427 29.85 14.37 11.26
N VAL A 428 30.45 13.51 10.43
CA VAL A 428 31.71 13.75 9.72
C VAL A 428 31.47 13.52 8.24
N PRO A 429 31.83 14.49 7.37
CA PRO A 429 31.72 14.31 5.93
C PRO A 429 32.59 13.14 5.45
N GLU A 430 32.02 12.25 4.62
CA GLU A 430 32.72 11.11 4.03
C GLU A 430 33.37 11.55 2.70
N PRO A 431 34.67 11.26 2.47
CA PRO A 431 35.29 11.55 1.19
C PRO A 431 34.65 10.72 0.08
N THR A 432 34.39 11.33 -1.08
CA THR A 432 33.94 10.63 -2.26
C THR A 432 35.11 10.11 -3.07
N ASN A 433 34.97 8.96 -3.72
CA ASN A 433 35.96 8.44 -4.64
C ASN A 433 36.04 9.38 -5.87
N GLY A 434 37.16 10.12 -6.02
CA GLY A 434 37.40 11.07 -7.11
C GLY A 434 37.40 12.54 -6.68
N SER A 435 37.24 13.47 -7.64
CA SER A 435 37.27 14.94 -7.44
C SER A 435 35.95 15.55 -6.95
N GLY A 436 34.99 14.72 -6.53
CA GLY A 436 33.67 15.17 -6.04
C GLY A 436 33.72 15.75 -4.63
N SER A 437 32.74 16.62 -4.29
CA SER A 437 32.55 17.12 -2.93
C SER A 437 32.28 15.97 -1.95
N ALA A 438 32.75 16.11 -0.70
CA ALA A 438 32.49 15.13 0.34
C ALA A 438 30.98 14.91 0.56
N LYS A 439 30.60 13.67 0.83
CA LYS A 439 29.23 13.30 1.15
C LYS A 439 28.88 13.80 2.54
N VAL A 440 27.93 14.69 2.64
CA VAL A 440 27.48 15.33 3.90
C VAL A 440 26.13 14.82 4.39
N TRP A 441 25.46 13.97 3.60
CA TRP A 441 24.13 13.46 3.92
C TRP A 441 24.08 11.93 3.88
N GLN A 442 23.48 11.35 4.91
CA GLN A 442 23.11 9.94 4.90
C GLN A 442 21.72 9.78 4.24
N PRO A 443 21.58 8.88 3.26
CA PRO A 443 20.28 8.58 2.68
C PRO A 443 19.37 7.92 3.71
N CYS A 444 18.08 8.26 3.68
CA CYS A 444 17.08 7.69 4.56
C CYS A 444 15.82 7.36 3.75
N THR A 445 15.35 6.13 3.86
CA THR A 445 14.07 5.68 3.25
C THR A 445 12.91 5.94 4.21
N PRO A 446 11.65 5.96 3.71
CA PRO A 446 10.48 6.03 4.57
C PRO A 446 10.43 4.95 5.66
N ALA A 447 10.80 3.72 5.35
CA ALA A 447 10.86 2.63 6.31
C ALA A 447 11.92 2.85 7.41
N MET A 448 13.09 3.40 7.05
CA MET A 448 14.11 3.81 8.03
C MET A 448 13.59 4.93 8.94
N ALA A 449 12.96 5.96 8.37
CA ALA A 449 12.39 7.07 9.12
C ALA A 449 11.27 6.65 10.06
N ALA A 450 10.57 5.57 9.75
CA ALA A 450 9.55 4.94 10.59
C ALA A 450 10.12 3.93 11.60
N GLY A 451 11.44 3.67 11.59
CA GLY A 451 12.09 2.71 12.50
C GLY A 451 11.84 1.24 12.18
N LEU A 452 11.40 0.94 10.94
CA LEU A 452 11.11 -0.44 10.50
C LEU A 452 12.36 -1.18 10.00
N THR A 453 13.40 -0.44 9.66
CA THR A 453 14.69 -0.98 9.17
C THR A 453 15.81 0.02 9.46
N ASP A 454 17.03 -0.47 9.50
CA ASP A 454 18.24 0.30 9.81
C ASP A 454 19.06 0.72 8.57
N HIS A 455 18.71 0.21 7.39
CA HIS A 455 19.45 0.47 6.15
C HIS A 455 18.52 0.67 4.93
N VAL A 456 19.11 1.16 3.85
CA VAL A 456 18.48 1.26 2.53
C VAL A 456 18.54 -0.11 1.87
N TRP A 457 17.41 -0.75 1.65
CA TRP A 457 17.33 -2.03 0.96
C TRP A 457 17.59 -1.88 -0.54
N SER A 458 18.33 -2.79 -1.12
CA SER A 458 18.28 -2.99 -2.57
C SER A 458 17.03 -3.79 -2.96
N LEU A 459 16.50 -3.59 -4.15
CA LEU A 459 15.37 -4.39 -4.63
C LEU A 459 15.71 -5.89 -4.67
N LYS A 460 16.99 -6.23 -4.92
CA LYS A 460 17.46 -7.61 -4.88
C LYS A 460 17.34 -8.22 -3.48
N GLU A 461 17.74 -7.51 -2.44
CA GLU A 461 17.62 -7.96 -1.04
C GLU A 461 16.16 -8.17 -0.65
N VAL A 462 15.28 -7.21 -1.00
CA VAL A 462 13.83 -7.34 -0.76
C VAL A 462 13.27 -8.61 -1.39
N LEU A 463 13.64 -8.90 -2.64
CA LEU A 463 13.13 -10.06 -3.39
C LEU A 463 13.78 -11.39 -2.97
N LEU A 464 14.97 -11.35 -2.35
CA LEU A 464 15.66 -12.52 -1.81
C LEU A 464 15.24 -12.84 -0.37
N LEU A 465 14.71 -11.85 0.38
CA LEU A 465 14.30 -12.10 1.75
C LEU A 465 13.17 -13.12 1.78
N ARG A 466 13.43 -14.28 2.35
CA ARG A 466 12.36 -15.23 2.65
C ARG A 466 11.59 -14.76 3.88
N VAL A 467 10.33 -14.40 3.69
CA VAL A 467 9.47 -13.93 4.76
C VAL A 467 9.12 -15.09 5.70
N PRO A 468 9.39 -14.98 7.01
CA PRO A 468 8.98 -15.99 7.97
C PRO A 468 7.47 -16.19 8.00
N PRO A 469 6.96 -17.41 8.20
CA PRO A 469 5.53 -17.71 8.18
C PRO A 469 4.77 -17.18 9.40
N TRP A 470 5.45 -16.80 10.46
CA TRP A 470 4.92 -16.22 11.69
C TRP A 470 5.79 -15.09 12.23
N PRO A 471 5.19 -14.20 13.05
CA PRO A 471 5.95 -13.15 13.70
C PRO A 471 7.12 -13.70 14.52
N GLN A 472 8.28 -13.08 14.35
CA GLN A 472 9.47 -13.42 15.15
C GLN A 472 9.43 -12.67 16.47
N PRO A 473 9.94 -13.24 17.60
CA PRO A 473 10.13 -12.50 18.81
C PRO A 473 11.05 -11.29 18.51
N GLN A 474 10.57 -10.10 18.82
CA GLN A 474 11.44 -8.93 18.70
C GLN A 474 12.56 -9.07 19.73
N VAL A 475 13.78 -9.22 19.25
CA VAL A 475 14.97 -9.06 20.09
C VAL A 475 15.06 -7.56 20.40
N ARG A 476 14.52 -7.17 21.58
CA ARG A 476 14.64 -5.80 22.11
C ARG A 476 16.02 -5.58 22.70
#